data_8c063ae8f5b93a5c99b98cfe11263cf0
#
_entry.id   8c063ae8f5b93a5c99b98cfe11263cf0
#
_cell.length_a   1.000
_cell.length_b   1.000
_cell.length_c   1.000
_cell.angle_alpha   90.00
_cell.angle_beta   90.00
_cell.angle_gamma   90.00
#
_symmetry.space_group_name_H-M   'P 1'
#
loop_
_entity.id
_entity.type
_entity.pdbx_description
1 polymer ?
#
loop_
_entity_poly.entity_id
_entity_poly.type
_entity_poly.pdbx_seq_one_letter_code
_entity_poly.pdbx_strand_id
1 'polypeptide(L)'
;MDLSDLVKTLSDILRMKQLRISCAESCTGGLVCSLITDLAGSSDIFDRGFVTYSNQSKMDLLGVHQHIINQFGAVSAECAAAMALGALKNSEADLALSITGIAGPSGGSAEKPVGLVYFGFARRASDAVIDHQIFPGERQDIRFAAARAALELVLSKIGE
;
A
#
# COMPACT_ATOMS: atom_id res chain seq x y z
N MET A 1 -17.64 4.04 9.37
CA MET A 1 -16.54 5.04 9.48
C MET A 1 -16.28 5.58 8.08
N ASP A 2 -16.35 6.87 7.89
CA ASP A 2 -15.99 7.46 6.61
C ASP A 2 -14.45 7.48 6.45
N LEU A 3 -13.97 7.86 5.26
CA LEU A 3 -12.53 7.79 4.98
C LEU A 3 -11.72 8.79 5.82
N SER A 4 -12.27 9.96 6.09
CA SER A 4 -11.63 10.98 6.93
C SER A 4 -11.50 10.50 8.38
N ASP A 5 -12.55 9.90 8.92
CA ASP A 5 -12.55 9.33 10.27
C ASP A 5 -11.54 8.17 10.37
N LEU A 6 -11.46 7.34 9.33
CA LEU A 6 -10.49 6.24 9.26
C LEU A 6 -9.06 6.75 9.32
N VAL A 7 -8.73 7.75 8.51
CA VAL A 7 -7.40 8.37 8.48
C VAL A 7 -7.07 9.01 9.83
N LYS A 8 -8.04 9.72 10.41
CA LYS A 8 -7.87 10.35 11.74
C LYS A 8 -7.60 9.30 12.82
N THR A 9 -8.43 8.26 12.88
CA THR A 9 -8.27 7.16 13.85
C THR A 9 -6.92 6.50 13.72
N LEU A 10 -6.50 6.18 12.48
CA LEU A 10 -5.19 5.59 12.20
C LEU A 10 -4.06 6.51 12.68
N SER A 11 -4.13 7.80 12.36
CA SER A 11 -3.12 8.79 12.74
C SER A 11 -3.00 8.94 14.25
N ASP A 12 -4.13 8.96 14.96
CA ASP A 12 -4.15 9.06 16.42
C ASP A 12 -3.50 7.83 17.08
N ILE A 13 -3.76 6.62 16.56
CA ILE A 13 -3.15 5.40 17.06
C ILE A 13 -1.64 5.35 16.78
N LEU A 14 -1.24 5.71 15.56
CA LEU A 14 0.19 5.78 15.20
C LEU A 14 0.94 6.75 16.13
N ARG A 15 0.35 7.92 16.36
CA ARG A 15 0.93 8.92 17.26
C ARG A 15 1.01 8.42 18.71
N MET A 16 -0.06 7.81 19.21
CA MET A 16 -0.09 7.24 20.56
C MET A 16 0.97 6.15 20.74
N LYS A 17 1.19 5.32 19.73
CA LYS A 17 2.19 4.24 19.74
C LYS A 17 3.58 4.71 19.33
N GLN A 18 3.75 5.97 18.97
CA GLN A 18 5.01 6.54 18.47
C GLN A 18 5.56 5.80 17.25
N LEU A 19 4.67 5.41 16.33
CA LEU A 19 5.00 4.67 15.12
C LEU A 19 4.90 5.59 13.90
N ARG A 20 5.83 5.42 12.96
CA ARG A 20 5.84 6.11 11.66
C ARG A 20 5.59 5.10 10.54
N ILE A 21 4.89 5.54 9.51
CA ILE A 21 4.54 4.72 8.36
C ILE A 21 5.14 5.29 7.08
N SER A 22 5.53 4.41 6.16
CA SER A 22 5.83 4.70 4.76
C SER A 22 4.90 3.89 3.86
N CYS A 23 4.63 4.39 2.67
CA CYS A 23 3.75 3.73 1.71
C CYS A 23 4.44 3.53 0.37
N ALA A 24 4.21 2.38 -0.25
CA ALA A 24 4.59 2.08 -1.63
C ALA A 24 3.32 1.88 -2.46
N GLU A 25 3.05 2.79 -3.37
CA GLU A 25 1.82 2.82 -4.14
C GLU A 25 2.08 2.59 -5.62
N SER A 26 1.29 1.72 -6.24
CA SER A 26 1.26 1.54 -7.69
C SER A 26 -0.06 2.06 -8.25
N CYS A 27 -1.12 1.27 -8.31
CA CYS A 27 -2.39 1.68 -8.94
C CYS A 27 -3.08 2.88 -8.25
N THR A 28 -2.80 3.14 -6.99
CA THR A 28 -3.35 4.27 -6.25
C THR A 28 -2.60 5.58 -6.48
N GLY A 29 -1.37 5.51 -7.00
CA GLY A 29 -0.63 6.66 -7.55
C GLY A 29 -0.35 7.80 -6.58
N GLY A 30 -0.23 7.53 -5.27
CA GLY A 30 -0.01 8.53 -4.23
C GLY A 30 -1.26 8.91 -3.43
N LEU A 31 -2.41 8.31 -3.73
CA LEU A 31 -3.68 8.63 -3.06
C LEU A 31 -3.63 8.36 -1.54
N VAL A 32 -3.02 7.26 -1.11
CA VAL A 32 -2.91 6.94 0.33
C VAL A 32 -1.99 7.94 1.03
N CYS A 33 -0.87 8.27 0.42
CA CYS A 33 0.04 9.29 0.94
C CYS A 33 -0.68 10.64 1.07
N SER A 34 -1.46 11.02 0.05
CA SER A 34 -2.25 12.25 0.07
C SER A 34 -3.27 12.25 1.20
N LEU A 35 -4.01 11.17 1.37
CA LEU A 35 -5.01 11.05 2.44
C LEU A 35 -4.39 11.18 3.84
N ILE A 36 -3.25 10.54 4.09
CA ILE A 36 -2.56 10.63 5.38
C ILE A 36 -2.06 12.05 5.64
N THR A 37 -1.50 12.68 4.62
CA THR A 37 -0.89 14.02 4.74
C THR A 37 -1.90 15.16 4.67
N ASP A 38 -3.17 14.87 4.37
CA ASP A 38 -4.25 15.86 4.43
C ASP A 38 -4.54 16.32 5.86
N LEU A 39 -4.17 15.53 6.86
CA LEU A 39 -4.27 15.91 8.26
C LEU A 39 -3.09 16.77 8.70
N ALA A 40 -3.38 17.90 9.36
CA ALA A 40 -2.36 18.73 9.97
C ALA A 40 -1.57 17.93 11.02
N GLY A 41 -0.24 18.10 11.05
CA GLY A 41 0.63 17.41 12.00
C GLY A 41 1.00 15.99 11.61
N SER A 42 0.72 15.55 10.37
CA SER A 42 1.05 14.19 9.92
C SER A 42 2.56 13.90 9.78
N SER A 43 3.40 14.92 9.83
CA SER A 43 4.86 14.75 9.80
C SER A 43 5.43 13.93 10.97
N ASP A 44 4.70 13.78 12.06
CA ASP A 44 5.10 12.95 13.20
C ASP A 44 4.78 11.46 13.01
N ILE A 45 3.91 11.11 12.06
CA ILE A 45 3.49 9.72 11.81
C ILE A 45 3.79 9.23 10.40
N PHE A 46 4.06 10.11 9.44
CA PHE A 46 4.35 9.77 8.05
C PHE A 46 5.78 10.14 7.69
N ASP A 47 6.53 9.18 7.15
CA ASP A 47 7.93 9.41 6.75
C ASP A 47 8.04 9.77 5.28
N ARG A 48 7.70 8.84 4.39
CA ARG A 48 7.80 9.02 2.95
C ARG A 48 6.89 8.07 2.18
N GLY A 49 6.61 8.42 0.93
CA GLY A 49 5.89 7.59 0.00
C GLY A 49 6.70 7.31 -1.25
N PHE A 50 6.48 6.14 -1.82
CA PHE A 50 7.09 5.70 -3.07
C PHE A 50 5.96 5.45 -4.08
N VAL A 51 5.87 6.26 -5.11
CA VAL A 51 4.96 6.00 -6.23
C VAL A 51 5.73 5.20 -7.27
N THR A 52 5.53 3.90 -7.28
CA THR A 52 6.23 2.94 -8.14
C THR A 52 5.27 2.33 -9.15
N TYR A 53 4.86 3.15 -10.10
CA TYR A 53 3.80 2.82 -11.05
C TYR A 53 4.25 1.79 -12.10
N SER A 54 5.50 1.89 -12.59
CA SER A 54 6.08 0.96 -13.54
C SER A 54 6.79 -0.20 -12.83
N ASN A 55 6.98 -1.31 -13.55
CA ASN A 55 7.77 -2.43 -13.05
C ASN A 55 9.22 -2.02 -12.76
N GLN A 56 9.81 -1.20 -13.64
CA GLN A 56 11.16 -0.69 -13.45
C GLN A 56 11.30 0.12 -12.16
N SER A 57 10.33 0.99 -11.86
CA SER A 57 10.36 1.80 -10.64
C SER A 57 10.26 0.96 -9.37
N LYS A 58 9.53 -0.16 -9.41
CA LYS A 58 9.48 -1.11 -8.29
C LYS A 58 10.86 -1.70 -8.00
N MET A 59 11.61 -2.03 -9.05
CA MET A 59 12.99 -2.52 -8.91
C MET A 59 13.94 -1.42 -8.43
N ASP A 60 13.89 -0.26 -9.05
CA ASP A 60 14.82 0.85 -8.77
C ASP A 60 14.65 1.43 -7.37
N LEU A 61 13.41 1.67 -6.95
CA LEU A 61 13.13 2.39 -5.70
C LEU A 61 12.88 1.47 -4.51
N LEU A 62 12.36 0.28 -4.73
CA LEU A 62 11.99 -0.65 -3.67
C LEU A 62 12.83 -1.92 -3.64
N GLY A 63 13.70 -2.13 -4.61
CA GLY A 63 14.53 -3.32 -4.69
C GLY A 63 13.75 -4.60 -4.97
N VAL A 64 12.57 -4.51 -5.58
CA VAL A 64 11.83 -5.69 -6.03
C VAL A 64 12.65 -6.42 -7.07
N HIS A 65 12.93 -7.70 -6.84
CA HIS A 65 13.72 -8.49 -7.77
C HIS A 65 12.99 -8.73 -9.09
N GLN A 66 13.72 -8.64 -10.20
CA GLN A 66 13.16 -8.86 -11.53
C GLN A 66 12.48 -10.22 -11.67
N HIS A 67 13.02 -11.27 -11.04
CA HIS A 67 12.43 -12.61 -11.10
C HIS A 67 11.03 -12.68 -10.46
N ILE A 68 10.73 -11.86 -9.44
CA ILE A 68 9.40 -11.78 -8.85
C ILE A 68 8.40 -11.25 -9.87
N ILE A 69 8.77 -10.17 -10.56
CA ILE A 69 7.92 -9.57 -11.60
C ILE A 69 7.76 -10.53 -12.79
N ASN A 70 8.82 -11.20 -13.21
CA ASN A 70 8.78 -12.15 -14.32
C ASN A 70 7.97 -13.41 -14.01
N GLN A 71 8.06 -13.92 -12.80
CA GLN A 71 7.41 -15.18 -12.41
C GLN A 71 5.95 -14.97 -11.94
N PHE A 72 5.69 -13.93 -11.14
CA PHE A 72 4.40 -13.72 -10.50
C PHE A 72 3.64 -12.50 -11.05
N GLY A 73 4.33 -11.60 -11.74
CA GLY A 73 3.78 -10.33 -12.17
C GLY A 73 3.77 -9.27 -11.07
N ALA A 74 3.52 -8.03 -11.46
CA ALA A 74 3.46 -6.92 -10.54
C ALA A 74 2.23 -7.00 -9.59
N VAL A 75 1.13 -7.55 -10.07
CA VAL A 75 -0.10 -7.76 -9.29
C VAL A 75 -0.09 -9.15 -8.71
N SER A 76 0.54 -9.31 -7.57
CA SER A 76 0.74 -10.59 -6.89
C SER A 76 1.06 -10.39 -5.41
N ALA A 77 0.85 -11.44 -4.61
CA ALA A 77 1.23 -11.45 -3.20
C ALA A 77 2.74 -11.23 -3.04
N GLU A 78 3.54 -11.86 -3.88
CA GLU A 78 5.01 -11.80 -3.84
C GLU A 78 5.51 -10.39 -4.13
N CYS A 79 4.93 -9.72 -5.12
CA CYS A 79 5.29 -8.33 -5.43
C CYS A 79 4.84 -7.38 -4.32
N ALA A 80 3.63 -7.53 -3.79
CA ALA A 80 3.14 -6.71 -2.67
C ALA A 80 4.04 -6.84 -1.44
N ALA A 81 4.47 -8.07 -1.09
CA ALA A 81 5.40 -8.31 0.00
C ALA A 81 6.74 -7.62 -0.23
N ALA A 82 7.32 -7.80 -1.42
CA ALA A 82 8.60 -7.19 -1.77
C ALA A 82 8.53 -5.66 -1.76
N MET A 83 7.43 -5.09 -2.23
CA MET A 83 7.21 -3.63 -2.18
C MET A 83 7.14 -3.10 -0.75
N ALA A 84 6.39 -3.74 0.13
CA ALA A 84 6.27 -3.33 1.53
C ALA A 84 7.61 -3.43 2.26
N LEU A 85 8.34 -4.53 2.09
CA LEU A 85 9.67 -4.73 2.67
C LEU A 85 10.68 -3.71 2.13
N GLY A 86 10.62 -3.42 0.83
CA GLY A 86 11.47 -2.42 0.19
C GLY A 86 11.20 -1.01 0.70
N ALA A 87 9.92 -0.64 0.88
CA ALA A 87 9.54 0.65 1.45
C ALA A 87 10.04 0.79 2.89
N LEU A 88 9.93 -0.27 3.68
CA LEU A 88 10.43 -0.28 5.05
C LEU A 88 11.96 -0.12 5.09
N LYS A 89 12.67 -0.87 4.25
CA LYS A 89 14.14 -0.83 4.17
C LYS A 89 14.67 0.54 3.72
N ASN A 90 13.97 1.22 2.81
CA ASN A 90 14.39 2.49 2.22
C ASN A 90 13.78 3.71 2.91
N SER A 91 13.32 3.56 4.14
CA SER A 91 12.74 4.65 4.94
C SER A 91 13.17 4.57 6.40
N GLU A 92 12.85 5.60 7.15
CA GLU A 92 13.01 5.66 8.59
C GLU A 92 11.72 5.24 9.34
N ALA A 93 10.77 4.64 8.64
CA ALA A 93 9.49 4.22 9.21
C ALA A 93 9.62 2.92 10.01
N ASP A 94 8.68 2.72 10.92
CA ASP A 94 8.52 1.48 11.69
C ASP A 94 7.64 0.47 10.96
N LEU A 95 6.75 0.99 10.10
CA LEU A 95 5.76 0.24 9.34
C LEU A 95 5.81 0.66 7.87
N ALA A 96 5.45 -0.26 6.99
CA ALA A 96 5.25 0.05 5.57
C ALA A 96 4.01 -0.65 5.02
N LEU A 97 3.32 0.06 4.14
CA LEU A 97 2.15 -0.42 3.42
C LEU A 97 2.47 -0.43 1.94
N SER A 98 2.06 -1.47 1.22
CA SER A 98 2.15 -1.51 -0.24
C SER A 98 0.80 -1.79 -0.89
N ILE A 99 0.61 -1.27 -2.11
CA ILE A 99 -0.59 -1.46 -2.90
C ILE A 99 -0.19 -1.66 -4.36
N THR A 100 -0.60 -2.79 -4.93
CA THR A 100 -0.39 -3.09 -6.35
C THR A 100 -1.63 -3.77 -6.91
N GLY A 101 -2.13 -3.30 -8.05
CA GLY A 101 -3.41 -3.79 -8.55
C GLY A 101 -3.73 -3.34 -9.96
N ILE A 102 -4.89 -3.78 -10.42
CA ILE A 102 -5.44 -3.49 -11.76
C ILE A 102 -6.67 -2.61 -11.60
N ALA A 103 -6.49 -1.31 -11.81
CA ALA A 103 -7.59 -0.34 -11.68
C ALA A 103 -8.51 -0.33 -12.91
N GLY A 104 -8.05 -0.82 -14.05
CA GLY A 104 -8.83 -0.86 -15.28
C GLY A 104 -8.95 0.50 -15.98
N PRO A 105 -9.75 0.59 -17.06
CA PRO A 105 -10.60 -0.49 -17.62
C PRO A 105 -9.84 -1.59 -18.34
N SER A 106 -8.57 -1.37 -18.69
CA SER A 106 -7.70 -2.35 -19.35
C SER A 106 -6.78 -3.08 -18.37
N GLY A 107 -6.04 -4.08 -18.84
CA GLY A 107 -4.99 -4.77 -18.08
C GLY A 107 -5.46 -6.00 -17.32
N GLY A 108 -6.76 -6.29 -17.31
CA GLY A 108 -7.30 -7.48 -16.66
C GLY A 108 -7.20 -8.75 -17.52
N SER A 109 -7.22 -9.89 -16.85
CA SER A 109 -7.33 -11.22 -17.47
C SER A 109 -8.31 -12.08 -16.66
N ALA A 110 -8.57 -13.31 -17.13
CA ALA A 110 -9.43 -14.24 -16.39
C ALA A 110 -8.85 -14.58 -15.01
N GLU A 111 -7.53 -14.71 -14.91
CA GLU A 111 -6.84 -15.05 -13.66
C GLU A 111 -6.63 -13.82 -12.77
N LYS A 112 -6.40 -12.66 -13.39
CA LYS A 112 -6.19 -11.38 -12.71
C LYS A 112 -7.16 -10.34 -13.27
N PRO A 113 -8.41 -10.33 -12.79
CA PRO A 113 -9.43 -9.44 -13.32
C PRO A 113 -9.20 -7.98 -12.94
N VAL A 114 -9.81 -7.08 -13.70
CA VAL A 114 -9.91 -5.66 -13.30
C VAL A 114 -10.52 -5.56 -11.91
N GLY A 115 -9.94 -4.77 -11.05
CA GLY A 115 -10.34 -4.62 -9.65
C GLY A 115 -9.52 -5.46 -8.67
N LEU A 116 -8.71 -6.41 -9.14
CA LEU A 116 -7.81 -7.18 -8.28
C LEU A 116 -6.70 -6.29 -7.75
N VAL A 117 -6.60 -6.20 -6.43
CA VAL A 117 -5.57 -5.42 -5.74
C VAL A 117 -4.98 -6.27 -4.61
N TYR A 118 -3.66 -6.30 -4.54
CA TYR A 118 -2.88 -6.88 -3.46
C TYR A 118 -2.34 -5.79 -2.54
N PHE A 119 -2.34 -6.09 -1.25
CA PHE A 119 -1.84 -5.23 -0.20
C PHE A 119 -0.74 -5.95 0.57
N GLY A 120 0.33 -5.24 0.88
CA GLY A 120 1.38 -5.72 1.76
C GLY A 120 1.49 -4.81 2.98
N PHE A 121 1.69 -5.41 4.13
CA PHE A 121 1.99 -4.71 5.37
C PHE A 121 3.28 -5.29 5.96
N ALA A 122 4.27 -4.44 6.19
CA ALA A 122 5.54 -4.83 6.78
C ALA A 122 5.79 -4.08 8.09
N ARG A 123 6.37 -4.79 9.03
CA ARG A 123 6.81 -4.26 10.32
C ARG A 123 8.22 -4.79 10.59
N ARG A 124 9.08 -3.98 11.25
CA ARG A 124 10.45 -4.40 11.52
C ARG A 124 10.47 -5.67 12.36
N ALA A 125 11.40 -6.59 12.02
CA ALA A 125 11.58 -7.88 12.67
C ALA A 125 10.37 -8.83 12.61
N SER A 126 9.50 -8.65 11.62
CA SER A 126 8.34 -9.52 11.39
C SER A 126 8.23 -9.87 9.91
N ASP A 127 7.55 -10.98 9.60
CA ASP A 127 7.20 -11.32 8.23
C ASP A 127 6.15 -10.34 7.68
N ALA A 128 6.17 -10.10 6.38
CA ALA A 128 5.15 -9.28 5.73
C ALA A 128 3.80 -10.01 5.75
N VAL A 129 2.74 -9.23 5.99
CA VAL A 129 1.35 -9.71 5.90
C VAL A 129 0.77 -9.27 4.57
N ILE A 130 0.11 -10.18 3.87
CA ILE A 130 -0.46 -9.94 2.54
C ILE A 130 -1.96 -10.17 2.60
N ASP A 131 -2.69 -9.28 1.95
CA ASP A 131 -4.12 -9.41 1.71
C ASP A 131 -4.43 -9.06 0.26
N HIS A 132 -5.60 -9.44 -0.24
CA HIS A 132 -6.06 -9.06 -1.57
C HIS A 132 -7.58 -8.98 -1.61
N GLN A 133 -8.07 -8.16 -2.52
CA GLN A 133 -9.52 -8.03 -2.78
C GLN A 133 -9.75 -7.76 -4.27
N ILE A 134 -10.97 -8.06 -4.73
CA ILE A 134 -11.44 -7.69 -6.06
C ILE A 134 -12.54 -6.66 -5.88
N PHE A 135 -12.25 -5.41 -6.27
CA PHE A 135 -13.19 -4.30 -6.13
C PHE A 135 -14.03 -4.12 -7.39
N PRO A 136 -15.35 -3.89 -7.25
CA PRO A 136 -16.22 -3.54 -8.37
C PRO A 136 -16.09 -2.06 -8.73
N GLY A 137 -16.67 -1.70 -9.88
CA GLY A 137 -16.80 -0.32 -10.30
C GLY A 137 -15.80 0.10 -11.37
N GLU A 138 -15.75 1.39 -11.61
CA GLU A 138 -14.83 2.00 -12.55
C GLU A 138 -13.46 2.24 -11.93
N ARG A 139 -12.51 2.68 -12.74
CA ARG A 139 -11.13 2.93 -12.31
C ARG A 139 -11.03 3.78 -11.05
N GLN A 140 -11.80 4.86 -10.96
CA GLN A 140 -11.77 5.74 -9.80
C GLN A 140 -12.32 5.05 -8.55
N ASP A 141 -13.41 4.31 -8.69
CA ASP A 141 -14.02 3.57 -7.58
C ASP A 141 -13.05 2.53 -7.02
N ILE A 142 -12.38 1.79 -7.89
CA ILE A 142 -11.39 0.79 -7.51
C ILE A 142 -10.22 1.42 -6.76
N ARG A 143 -9.69 2.54 -7.24
CA ARG A 143 -8.58 3.25 -6.59
C ARG A 143 -8.95 3.75 -5.19
N PHE A 144 -10.13 4.34 -5.02
CA PHE A 144 -10.61 4.79 -3.72
C PHE A 144 -10.91 3.63 -2.76
N ALA A 145 -11.53 2.56 -3.25
CA ALA A 145 -11.77 1.35 -2.47
C ALA A 145 -10.47 0.69 -2.02
N ALA A 146 -9.47 0.64 -2.91
CA ALA A 146 -8.15 0.12 -2.59
C ALA A 146 -7.45 0.97 -1.51
N ALA A 147 -7.52 2.29 -1.61
CA ALA A 147 -6.95 3.18 -0.61
C ALA A 147 -7.59 2.97 0.78
N ARG A 148 -8.92 2.84 0.82
CA ARG A 148 -9.65 2.53 2.05
C ARG A 148 -9.22 1.19 2.65
N ALA A 149 -9.24 0.13 1.85
CA ALA A 149 -8.87 -1.22 2.30
C ALA A 149 -7.43 -1.28 2.82
N ALA A 150 -6.52 -0.54 2.18
CA ALA A 150 -5.14 -0.43 2.62
C ALA A 150 -5.01 0.19 4.01
N LEU A 151 -5.72 1.29 4.26
CA LEU A 151 -5.73 1.96 5.57
C LEU A 151 -6.40 1.08 6.65
N GLU A 152 -7.47 0.37 6.30
CA GLU A 152 -8.14 -0.58 7.19
C GLU A 152 -7.22 -1.74 7.56
N LEU A 153 -6.43 -2.26 6.63
CA LEU A 153 -5.42 -3.29 6.90
C LEU A 153 -4.40 -2.81 7.93
N VAL A 154 -3.84 -1.61 7.73
CA VAL A 154 -2.88 -1.04 8.68
C VAL A 154 -3.51 -0.90 10.06
N LEU A 155 -4.72 -0.34 10.14
CA LEU A 155 -5.44 -0.16 11.40
C LEU A 155 -5.64 -1.49 12.13
N SER A 156 -6.03 -2.55 11.40
CA SER A 156 -6.19 -3.88 11.97
C SER A 156 -4.90 -4.45 12.56
N LYS A 157 -3.75 -4.15 11.93
CA LYS A 157 -2.46 -4.69 12.33
C LYS A 157 -1.77 -3.91 13.45
N ILE A 158 -2.04 -2.63 13.58
CA ILE A 158 -1.49 -1.83 14.67
C ILE A 158 -2.37 -1.83 15.92
N GLY A 159 -3.63 -2.23 15.80
CA GLY A 159 -4.57 -2.38 16.92
C GLY A 159 -4.33 -3.66 17.74
N GLU A 160 -3.58 -4.60 17.18
CA GLU A 160 -3.13 -5.82 17.87
C GLU A 160 -1.84 -5.49 18.67
#